data_523f1347bb050689b84f80090397aeef
#
_entry.id   523f1347bb050689b84f80090397aeef
#
_cell.length_a   1.000
_cell.length_b   1.000
_cell.length_c   1.000
_cell.angle_alpha   90.00
_cell.angle_beta   90.00
_cell.angle_gamma   90.00
#
_symmetry.space_group_name_H-M   'P 1'
#
loop_
_entity.id
_entity.type
_entity.pdbx_description
1 polymer ?
#
loop_
_entity_poly.entity_id
_entity_poly.type
_entity_poly.pdbx_seq_one_letter_code
_entity_poly.pdbx_strand_id
1 'polypeptide(L)'
;YYPANYDLDNIISVTAINPSLKVLASSNYGVRTVHVAAPGEEIYSTWPGNTFGNLTGTSQATAFASGLAVLIKANHPDFNYLSVKNHILKTGDEYPWLRSKTGTSKKLNIYKALTTLDQGVSASGIIASNTTGFKEDTFASDPQIAQSNPTTDFVDFGKSLMKSLGNDTLYRNINQE
;
A
#
# COMPACT_ATOMS: atom_id res chain seq x y z
N TYR A 1 11.75 14.06 -1.15
CA TYR A 1 10.80 14.05 -2.29
C TYR A 1 9.38 14.24 -1.79
N TYR A 2 8.62 15.07 -2.46
CA TYR A 2 7.20 15.30 -2.19
C TYR A 2 6.36 14.65 -3.28
N PRO A 3 5.15 14.12 -2.95
CA PRO A 3 4.44 14.21 -1.65
C PRO A 3 4.88 13.15 -0.63
N ALA A 4 5.72 12.17 -0.98
CA ALA A 4 6.09 11.03 -0.11
C ALA A 4 6.70 11.43 1.25
N ASN A 5 7.24 12.65 1.36
CA ASN A 5 7.84 13.16 2.59
C ASN A 5 6.89 14.01 3.45
N TYR A 6 5.61 14.09 3.09
CA TYR A 6 4.61 14.68 3.98
C TYR A 6 4.30 13.71 5.12
N ASP A 7 4.14 14.28 6.31
CA ASP A 7 3.75 13.55 7.50
C ASP A 7 2.22 13.48 7.59
N LEU A 8 1.64 12.62 6.74
CA LEU A 8 0.20 12.42 6.62
C LEU A 8 -0.14 10.94 6.78
N ASP A 9 -1.19 10.69 7.54
CA ASP A 9 -1.62 9.32 7.89
C ASP A 9 -2.03 8.48 6.67
N ASN A 10 -2.50 9.10 5.61
CA ASN A 10 -2.92 8.43 4.38
C ASN A 10 -1.78 8.18 3.39
N ILE A 11 -0.52 8.42 3.77
CA ILE A 11 0.65 8.15 2.93
C ILE A 11 1.39 6.90 3.44
N ILE A 12 1.75 6.01 2.51
CA ILE A 12 2.73 4.95 2.71
C ILE A 12 3.93 5.24 1.81
N SER A 13 5.05 5.63 2.41
CA SER A 13 6.31 5.84 1.69
C SER A 13 7.12 4.54 1.67
N VAL A 14 7.67 4.20 0.50
CA VAL A 14 8.29 2.91 0.24
C VAL A 14 9.72 3.09 -0.23
N THR A 15 10.66 2.28 0.27
CA THR A 15 12.01 2.13 -0.27
C THR A 15 12.10 0.86 -1.12
N ALA A 16 12.93 0.91 -2.16
CA ALA A 16 13.13 -0.23 -3.07
C ALA A 16 14.30 -1.10 -2.59
N ILE A 17 14.08 -2.41 -2.59
CA ILE A 17 15.12 -3.42 -2.32
C ILE A 17 15.32 -4.35 -3.50
N ASN A 18 16.52 -4.93 -3.57
CA ASN A 18 16.90 -5.93 -4.55
C ASN A 18 16.57 -7.37 -4.08
N PRO A 19 16.77 -8.41 -4.93
CA PRO A 19 16.56 -9.80 -4.53
C PRO A 19 17.42 -10.27 -3.35
N SER A 20 18.57 -9.63 -3.12
CA SER A 20 19.44 -9.88 -1.95
C SER A 20 18.95 -9.11 -0.71
N LEU A 21 17.77 -8.52 -0.75
CA LEU A 21 17.11 -7.74 0.31
C LEU A 21 17.87 -6.46 0.72
N LYS A 22 18.79 -5.96 -0.10
CA LYS A 22 19.50 -4.70 0.14
C LYS A 22 18.75 -3.54 -0.48
N VAL A 23 18.71 -2.40 0.23
CA VAL A 23 18.16 -1.16 -0.32
C VAL A 23 19.00 -0.74 -1.52
N LEU A 24 18.33 -0.40 -2.63
CA LEU A 24 18.99 0.06 -3.84
C LEU A 24 19.76 1.36 -3.60
N ALA A 25 20.94 1.50 -4.19
CA ALA A 25 21.75 2.71 -4.06
C ALA A 25 21.03 3.97 -4.57
N SER A 26 20.14 3.82 -5.54
CA SER A 26 19.30 4.89 -6.10
C SER A 26 18.02 5.15 -5.30
N SER A 27 17.70 4.32 -4.29
CA SER A 27 16.47 4.46 -3.53
C SER A 27 16.65 5.40 -2.34
N ASN A 28 15.71 6.33 -2.17
CA ASN A 28 15.60 7.09 -0.92
C ASN A 28 15.18 6.16 0.23
N TYR A 29 15.70 6.47 1.41
CA TYR A 29 15.36 5.76 2.65
C TYR A 29 15.39 6.74 3.83
N GLY A 30 14.82 6.35 4.98
CA GLY A 30 14.85 7.16 6.19
C GLY A 30 13.86 6.67 7.23
N VAL A 31 14.30 6.56 8.48
CA VAL A 31 13.49 6.02 9.59
C VAL A 31 12.28 6.88 9.96
N ARG A 32 12.28 8.18 9.60
CA ARG A 32 11.16 9.08 9.89
C ARG A 32 10.20 9.26 8.75
N THR A 33 10.64 9.00 7.51
CA THR A 33 9.89 9.39 6.30
C THR A 33 9.59 8.23 5.37
N VAL A 34 10.20 7.06 5.59
CA VAL A 34 9.94 5.86 4.80
C VAL A 34 9.43 4.76 5.72
N HIS A 35 8.26 4.23 5.41
CA HIS A 35 7.56 3.31 6.29
C HIS A 35 8.05 1.86 6.13
N VAL A 36 8.24 1.40 4.89
CA VAL A 36 8.43 -0.01 4.60
C VAL A 36 9.29 -0.20 3.35
N ALA A 37 9.95 -1.35 3.22
CA ALA A 37 10.67 -1.76 2.02
C ALA A 37 9.83 -2.70 1.15
N ALA A 38 10.01 -2.62 -0.18
CA ALA A 38 9.40 -3.55 -1.13
C ALA A 38 10.35 -3.85 -2.30
N PRO A 39 10.17 -4.98 -3.02
CA PRO A 39 10.94 -5.30 -4.21
C PRO A 39 10.83 -4.18 -5.26
N GLY A 40 11.96 -3.77 -5.83
CA GLY A 40 11.99 -2.68 -6.80
C GLY A 40 13.11 -2.79 -7.82
N GLU A 41 13.84 -3.90 -7.89
CA GLU A 41 14.88 -4.16 -8.88
C GLU A 41 14.40 -5.21 -9.88
N GLU A 42 14.58 -4.89 -11.18
CA GLU A 42 14.26 -5.77 -12.30
C GLU A 42 12.83 -6.36 -12.24
N ILE A 43 11.87 -5.53 -11.91
CA ILE A 43 10.47 -5.94 -11.81
C ILE A 43 9.90 -6.10 -13.22
N TYR A 44 9.60 -7.35 -13.59
CA TYR A 44 8.97 -7.69 -14.86
C TYR A 44 7.49 -7.35 -14.84
N SER A 45 7.04 -6.55 -15.80
CA SER A 45 5.66 -6.09 -15.86
C SER A 45 5.27 -5.70 -17.29
N THR A 46 4.01 -5.30 -17.47
CA THR A 46 3.47 -4.80 -18.73
C THR A 46 4.17 -3.52 -19.16
N TRP A 47 4.41 -3.40 -20.46
CA TRP A 47 5.06 -2.27 -21.11
C TRP A 47 4.17 -1.71 -22.23
N PRO A 48 4.24 -0.41 -22.56
CA PRO A 48 3.50 0.16 -23.68
C PRO A 48 3.78 -0.59 -24.98
N GLY A 49 2.77 -0.66 -25.87
CA GLY A 49 2.88 -1.37 -27.13
C GLY A 49 2.62 -2.88 -27.03
N ASN A 50 1.87 -3.32 -26.03
CA ASN A 50 1.52 -4.73 -25.82
C ASN A 50 2.76 -5.65 -25.65
N THR A 51 3.74 -5.14 -24.93
CA THR A 51 4.99 -5.83 -24.61
C THR A 51 5.19 -5.97 -23.11
N PHE A 52 6.28 -6.61 -22.70
CA PHE A 52 6.69 -6.76 -21.31
C PHE A 52 8.15 -6.39 -21.17
N GLY A 53 8.52 -5.93 -19.98
CA GLY A 53 9.91 -5.54 -19.69
C GLY A 53 10.19 -5.40 -18.22
N ASN A 54 11.47 -5.28 -17.89
CA ASN A 54 11.95 -5.07 -16.54
C ASN A 54 12.15 -3.58 -16.25
N LEU A 55 11.72 -3.15 -15.07
CA LEU A 55 11.99 -1.81 -14.55
C LEU A 55 12.55 -1.89 -13.14
N THR A 56 13.39 -0.91 -12.83
CA THR A 56 13.98 -0.76 -11.50
C THR A 56 13.67 0.61 -10.94
N GLY A 57 13.14 0.65 -9.72
CA GLY A 57 12.87 1.91 -8.99
C GLY A 57 11.91 1.77 -7.83
N THR A 58 11.79 2.86 -7.07
CA THR A 58 10.79 2.97 -5.98
C THR A 58 9.37 2.99 -6.50
N SER A 59 9.16 3.37 -7.78
CA SER A 59 7.85 3.28 -8.44
C SER A 59 7.35 1.84 -8.50
N GLN A 60 8.21 0.89 -8.86
CA GLN A 60 7.89 -0.54 -8.87
C GLN A 60 7.62 -1.06 -7.45
N ALA A 61 8.45 -0.65 -6.49
CA ALA A 61 8.25 -0.99 -5.09
C ALA A 61 6.90 -0.45 -4.55
N THR A 62 6.52 0.77 -4.94
CA THR A 62 5.24 1.37 -4.57
C THR A 62 4.05 0.63 -5.19
N ALA A 63 4.19 0.11 -6.41
CA ALA A 63 3.15 -0.70 -7.05
C ALA A 63 2.83 -1.96 -6.24
N PHE A 64 3.82 -2.64 -5.67
CA PHE A 64 3.59 -3.77 -4.75
C PHE A 64 2.82 -3.35 -3.49
N ALA A 65 3.15 -2.21 -2.90
CA ALA A 65 2.44 -1.71 -1.72
C ALA A 65 0.98 -1.35 -2.07
N SER A 66 0.76 -0.72 -3.22
CA SER A 66 -0.58 -0.36 -3.70
C SER A 66 -1.42 -1.61 -4.01
N GLY A 67 -0.84 -2.60 -4.70
CA GLY A 67 -1.51 -3.87 -4.97
C GLY A 67 -1.88 -4.61 -3.68
N LEU A 68 -0.99 -4.64 -2.69
CA LEU A 68 -1.28 -5.22 -1.39
C LEU A 68 -2.42 -4.48 -0.66
N ALA A 69 -2.43 -3.14 -0.71
CA ALA A 69 -3.51 -2.35 -0.12
C ALA A 69 -4.88 -2.69 -0.72
N VAL A 70 -4.94 -2.88 -2.05
CA VAL A 70 -6.17 -3.30 -2.75
C VAL A 70 -6.61 -4.69 -2.29
N LEU A 71 -5.70 -5.66 -2.21
CA LEU A 71 -6.01 -7.02 -1.78
C LEU A 71 -6.50 -7.06 -0.32
N ILE A 72 -5.87 -6.29 0.58
CA ILE A 72 -6.33 -6.16 1.97
C ILE A 72 -7.72 -5.55 2.02
N LYS A 73 -7.98 -4.49 1.24
CA LYS A 73 -9.29 -3.84 1.20
C LYS A 73 -10.38 -4.75 0.63
N ALA A 74 -10.03 -5.62 -0.33
CA ALA A 74 -10.95 -6.63 -0.85
C ALA A 74 -11.30 -7.71 0.20
N ASN A 75 -10.32 -8.15 0.99
CA ASN A 75 -10.52 -9.13 2.06
C ASN A 75 -11.20 -8.54 3.31
N HIS A 76 -11.00 -7.25 3.56
CA HIS A 76 -11.50 -6.52 4.73
C HIS A 76 -12.20 -5.22 4.26
N PRO A 77 -13.42 -5.32 3.71
CA PRO A 77 -14.15 -4.16 3.18
C PRO A 77 -14.44 -3.06 4.23
N ASP A 78 -14.46 -3.42 5.49
CA ASP A 78 -14.66 -2.54 6.65
C ASP A 78 -13.41 -1.73 7.04
N PHE A 79 -12.22 -2.14 6.58
CA PHE A 79 -11.00 -1.40 6.89
C PHE A 79 -11.01 -0.01 6.24
N ASN A 80 -10.78 1.02 7.05
CA ASN A 80 -10.48 2.35 6.54
C ASN A 80 -9.00 2.43 6.07
N TYR A 81 -8.59 3.56 5.50
CA TYR A 81 -7.23 3.74 4.97
C TYR A 81 -6.13 3.53 6.03
N LEU A 82 -6.40 3.94 7.27
CA LEU A 82 -5.47 3.80 8.39
C LEU A 82 -5.34 2.34 8.82
N SER A 83 -6.45 1.60 8.88
CA SER A 83 -6.46 0.16 9.15
C SER A 83 -5.67 -0.60 8.09
N VAL A 84 -5.86 -0.28 6.80
CA VAL A 84 -5.09 -0.88 5.70
C VAL A 84 -3.60 -0.59 5.85
N LYS A 85 -3.21 0.68 6.08
CA LYS A 85 -1.82 1.08 6.30
C LYS A 85 -1.20 0.31 7.46
N ASN A 86 -1.86 0.32 8.62
CA ASN A 86 -1.38 -0.34 9.82
C ASN A 86 -1.22 -1.86 9.61
N HIS A 87 -2.17 -2.48 8.94
CA HIS A 87 -2.11 -3.91 8.63
C HIS A 87 -0.90 -4.25 7.73
N ILE A 88 -0.65 -3.46 6.68
CA ILE A 88 0.55 -3.61 5.83
C ILE A 88 1.83 -3.51 6.67
N LEU A 89 1.94 -2.49 7.50
CA LEU A 89 3.13 -2.23 8.29
C LEU A 89 3.34 -3.28 9.39
N LYS A 90 2.25 -3.77 10.00
CA LYS A 90 2.30 -4.79 11.05
C LYS A 90 2.72 -6.15 10.52
N THR A 91 2.19 -6.57 9.39
CA THR A 91 2.39 -7.90 8.81
C THR A 91 3.69 -8.08 8.03
N GLY A 92 4.45 -6.99 7.80
CA GLY A 92 5.75 -7.07 7.14
C GLY A 92 6.78 -7.91 7.92
N ASP A 93 7.77 -8.44 7.21
CA ASP A 93 8.91 -9.16 7.79
C ASP A 93 9.96 -8.19 8.29
N GLU A 94 10.35 -8.32 9.54
CA GLU A 94 11.41 -7.49 10.15
C GLU A 94 12.80 -7.97 9.75
N TYR A 95 13.67 -7.01 9.41
CA TYR A 95 15.06 -7.27 9.09
C TYR A 95 15.98 -6.27 9.81
N PRO A 96 17.05 -6.75 10.50
CA PRO A 96 17.95 -5.89 11.27
C PRO A 96 18.59 -4.77 10.44
N TRP A 97 18.92 -5.02 9.18
CA TRP A 97 19.55 -4.01 8.31
C TRP A 97 18.57 -2.93 7.80
N LEU A 98 17.27 -3.12 7.96
CA LEU A 98 16.26 -2.10 7.68
C LEU A 98 16.03 -1.13 8.84
N ARG A 99 16.60 -1.38 10.03
CA ARG A 99 16.44 -0.51 11.23
C ARG A 99 16.91 0.92 11.02
N SER A 100 17.93 1.12 10.19
CA SER A 100 18.41 2.44 9.80
C SER A 100 17.84 2.96 8.49
N LYS A 101 16.91 2.26 7.88
CA LYS A 101 16.40 2.54 6.53
C LYS A 101 14.91 2.85 6.46
N THR A 102 14.10 2.22 7.30
CA THR A 102 12.64 2.44 7.35
C THR A 102 12.16 2.55 8.79
N GLY A 103 11.02 3.22 8.99
CA GLY A 103 10.42 3.41 10.31
C GLY A 103 9.97 2.10 10.97
N THR A 104 9.55 1.12 10.18
CA THR A 104 9.11 -0.19 10.69
C THR A 104 10.22 -1.23 10.73
N SER A 105 11.36 -0.98 10.11
CA SER A 105 12.43 -1.99 9.91
C SER A 105 11.95 -3.23 9.11
N LYS A 106 10.87 -3.08 8.31
CA LYS A 106 10.19 -4.21 7.66
C LYS A 106 10.19 -4.12 6.14
N LYS A 107 10.12 -5.29 5.53
CA LYS A 107 9.79 -5.52 4.12
C LYS A 107 8.34 -5.99 4.02
N LEU A 108 7.63 -5.61 2.96
CA LEU A 108 6.29 -6.12 2.67
C LEU A 108 6.25 -7.66 2.66
N ASN A 109 5.22 -8.21 3.28
CA ASN A 109 4.90 -9.64 3.19
C ASN A 109 3.43 -9.80 2.81
N ILE A 110 3.18 -10.05 1.53
CA ILE A 110 1.83 -10.17 0.96
C ILE A 110 1.12 -11.37 1.58
N TYR A 111 1.82 -12.50 1.73
CA TYR A 111 1.23 -13.71 2.30
C TYR A 111 0.74 -13.48 3.73
N LYS A 112 1.58 -12.94 4.61
CA LYS A 112 1.17 -12.63 5.99
C LYS A 112 0.02 -11.63 6.03
N ALA A 113 0.07 -10.61 5.20
CA ALA A 113 -0.98 -9.59 5.17
C ALA A 113 -2.35 -10.16 4.75
N LEU A 114 -2.38 -11.20 3.92
CA LEU A 114 -3.63 -11.81 3.47
C LEU A 114 -4.09 -12.99 4.35
N THR A 115 -3.20 -13.58 5.15
CA THR A 115 -3.51 -14.76 5.97
C THR A 115 -3.55 -14.48 7.46
N THR A 116 -3.03 -13.35 7.93
CA THR A 116 -3.10 -12.99 9.35
C THR A 116 -4.48 -12.44 9.66
N LEU A 117 -5.25 -13.20 10.42
CA LEU A 117 -6.53 -12.77 10.96
C LEU A 117 -6.27 -11.89 12.19
N ASP A 118 -6.31 -10.58 12.00
CA ASP A 118 -6.18 -9.63 13.10
C ASP A 118 -7.54 -9.43 13.78
N GLN A 119 -7.79 -10.21 14.81
CA GLN A 119 -8.87 -9.91 15.74
C GLN A 119 -8.43 -8.70 16.59
N GLY A 120 -8.79 -7.50 16.17
CA GLY A 120 -8.67 -6.31 17.01
C GLY A 120 -7.59 -5.29 16.64
N VAL A 121 -7.30 -5.02 15.38
CA VAL A 121 -6.61 -3.78 15.00
C VAL A 121 -7.61 -2.63 15.08
N SER A 122 -7.78 -2.10 16.29
CA SER A 122 -8.39 -0.80 16.47
C SER A 122 -7.52 0.26 15.79
N ALA A 123 -8.12 1.20 15.08
CA ALA A 123 -7.44 2.27 14.35
C ALA A 123 -6.52 3.16 15.20
N SER A 124 -6.53 2.99 16.53
CA SER A 124 -5.86 3.87 17.48
C SER A 124 -4.54 3.33 18.07
N GLY A 125 -3.94 2.21 17.60
CA GLY A 125 -3.09 1.50 18.55
C GLY A 125 -1.62 1.33 18.29
N ILE A 126 -1.02 1.43 17.11
CA ILE A 126 0.33 0.85 16.93
C ILE A 126 1.42 1.79 16.40
N ILE A 127 1.09 2.91 15.82
CA ILE A 127 2.13 3.89 15.38
C ILE A 127 2.42 4.95 16.44
N ALA A 128 1.56 5.09 17.44
CA ALA A 128 1.69 6.11 18.50
C ALA A 128 2.87 5.92 19.47
N SER A 129 3.56 4.78 19.44
CA SER A 129 4.62 4.54 20.44
C SER A 129 6.00 5.04 20.05
N ASN A 130 6.26 5.48 18.82
CA ASN A 130 7.59 5.95 18.40
C ASN A 130 7.62 7.25 17.59
N THR A 131 6.50 7.95 17.42
CA THR A 131 6.49 9.30 16.84
C THR A 131 5.78 10.25 17.77
N THR A 132 6.54 10.91 18.62
CA THR A 132 6.12 12.09 19.36
C THR A 132 5.67 13.16 18.35
N GLY A 133 4.36 13.33 18.17
CA GLY A 133 3.88 14.49 17.44
C GLY A 133 2.59 14.38 16.61
N PHE A 134 1.90 13.27 16.59
CA PHE A 134 0.61 13.22 15.87
C PHE A 134 -0.53 13.70 16.78
N LYS A 135 -1.09 14.86 16.45
CA LYS A 135 -2.35 15.34 16.99
C LYS A 135 -3.50 14.71 16.23
N GLU A 136 -4.42 14.18 16.99
CA GLU A 136 -5.66 13.50 16.55
C GLU A 136 -6.75 14.50 16.09
N ASP A 137 -6.40 15.64 15.53
CA ASP A 137 -7.39 16.66 15.18
C ASP A 137 -7.24 17.14 13.75
N THR A 138 -8.25 16.88 12.92
CA THR A 138 -8.89 17.84 12.01
C THR A 138 -9.62 17.29 10.78
N PHE A 139 -9.69 15.98 10.54
CA PHE A 139 -10.43 15.49 9.35
C PHE A 139 -11.79 14.79 9.65
N ALA A 140 -12.22 14.78 10.90
CA ALA A 140 -13.52 14.19 11.28
C ALA A 140 -14.74 15.12 11.04
N SER A 141 -14.54 16.30 10.47
CA SER A 141 -15.61 17.31 10.42
C SER A 141 -15.98 17.82 9.02
N ASP A 142 -15.62 17.12 7.95
CA ASP A 142 -16.21 17.44 6.65
C ASP A 142 -17.42 16.51 6.36
N PRO A 143 -18.67 17.04 6.50
CA PRO A 143 -19.88 16.24 6.30
C PRO A 143 -20.08 15.78 4.83
N GLN A 144 -19.30 16.28 3.90
CA GLN A 144 -19.39 15.94 2.47
C GLN A 144 -18.65 14.65 2.11
N ILE A 145 -17.63 14.26 2.90
CA ILE A 145 -16.87 13.02 2.68
C ILE A 145 -17.60 11.78 3.27
N ALA A 146 -18.52 11.99 4.20
CA ALA A 146 -19.25 10.91 4.88
C ALA A 146 -20.40 10.30 4.05
N GLN A 147 -20.70 10.81 2.84
CA GLN A 147 -21.83 10.34 2.02
C GLN A 147 -21.44 9.51 0.80
N SER A 148 -20.16 9.38 0.46
CA SER A 148 -19.73 8.42 -0.55
C SER A 148 -19.56 7.04 0.09
N ASN A 149 -20.34 6.08 -0.37
CA ASN A 149 -20.18 4.68 0.06
C ASN A 149 -18.88 4.15 -0.56
N PRO A 150 -17.75 4.01 0.18
CA PRO A 150 -16.43 3.75 -0.40
C PRO A 150 -16.34 2.40 -1.13
N THR A 151 -17.30 1.51 -0.89
CA THR A 151 -17.40 0.24 -1.60
C THR A 151 -17.93 0.39 -3.02
N THR A 152 -18.84 1.35 -3.26
CA THR A 152 -19.41 1.60 -4.59
C THR A 152 -18.37 2.21 -5.52
N ASP A 153 -17.60 3.18 -5.03
CA ASP A 153 -16.59 3.87 -5.84
C ASP A 153 -15.47 2.95 -6.32
N PHE A 154 -15.06 1.97 -5.50
CA PHE A 154 -14.01 1.01 -5.86
C PHE A 154 -14.49 -0.05 -6.85
N VAL A 155 -15.74 -0.50 -6.71
CA VAL A 155 -16.38 -1.42 -7.65
C VAL A 155 -16.59 -0.71 -9.01
N ASP A 156 -17.02 0.54 -8.99
CA ASP A 156 -17.23 1.33 -10.21
C ASP A 156 -15.92 1.73 -10.88
N PHE A 157 -14.85 2.00 -10.11
CA PHE A 157 -13.50 2.16 -10.63
C PHE A 157 -13.00 0.85 -11.28
N GLY A 158 -13.19 -0.29 -10.62
CA GLY A 158 -12.83 -1.60 -11.17
C GLY A 158 -13.58 -1.90 -12.48
N LYS A 159 -14.89 -1.62 -12.53
CA LYS A 159 -15.72 -1.75 -13.74
C LYS A 159 -15.26 -0.82 -14.85
N SER A 160 -14.94 0.44 -14.53
CA SER A 160 -14.43 1.43 -15.47
C SER A 160 -13.07 1.02 -16.04
N LEU A 161 -12.16 0.51 -15.19
CA LEU A 161 -10.86 0.00 -15.62
C LEU A 161 -11.00 -1.22 -16.54
N MET A 162 -11.85 -2.17 -16.22
CA MET A 162 -12.11 -3.37 -17.04
C MET A 162 -12.71 -2.99 -18.39
N LYS A 163 -13.60 -2.01 -18.42
CA LYS A 163 -14.18 -1.47 -19.66
C LYS A 163 -13.14 -0.78 -20.52
N SER A 164 -12.21 -0.01 -19.92
CA SER A 164 -11.13 0.67 -20.64
C SER A 164 -10.07 -0.29 -21.20
N LEU A 165 -9.92 -1.47 -20.59
CA LEU A 165 -9.02 -2.53 -21.06
C LEU A 165 -9.63 -3.42 -22.16
N GLY A 166 -10.85 -3.12 -22.61
CA GLY A 166 -11.51 -3.84 -23.73
C GLY A 166 -11.92 -5.27 -23.41
N ASN A 167 -12.02 -5.64 -22.14
CA ASN A 167 -12.32 -7.00 -21.72
C ASN A 167 -13.81 -7.19 -21.43
N ASP A 168 -14.63 -7.08 -22.48
CA ASP A 168 -16.10 -7.18 -22.42
C ASP A 168 -16.61 -8.56 -21.95
N THR A 169 -15.79 -9.59 -22.06
CA THR A 169 -16.17 -10.97 -21.76
C THR A 169 -16.21 -11.25 -20.25
N LEU A 170 -15.29 -10.67 -19.50
CA LEU A 170 -15.26 -10.79 -18.03
C LEU A 170 -16.36 -9.96 -17.36
N TYR A 171 -16.74 -8.83 -17.96
CA TYR A 171 -17.78 -7.96 -17.44
C TYR A 171 -19.18 -8.61 -17.49
N ARG A 172 -19.45 -9.46 -18.49
CA ARG A 172 -20.73 -10.16 -18.63
C ARG A 172 -20.94 -11.26 -17.60
N ASN A 173 -19.85 -11.91 -17.17
CA ASN A 173 -19.94 -13.02 -16.21
C ASN A 173 -20.16 -12.57 -14.75
N ILE A 174 -19.79 -11.32 -14.41
CA ILE A 174 -19.95 -10.78 -13.05
C ILE A 174 -21.38 -10.28 -12.79
N ASN A 175 -22.18 -10.03 -13.85
CA ASN A 175 -23.53 -9.50 -13.71
C ASN A 175 -24.65 -10.56 -13.93
N GLN A 176 -24.30 -11.86 -13.96
CA GLN A 176 -25.27 -12.96 -14.11
C GLN A 176 -25.40 -13.85 -12.85
N GLU A 177 -24.75 -13.49 -11.74
CA GLU A 177 -24.99 -14.03 -10.42
C GLU A 177 -25.56 -12.93 -9.49
#